data_a925ef6dbba0326239ce3de0f100cf31
#
_entry.id   a925ef6dbba0326239ce3de0f100cf31
#
_cell.length_a   1.000
_cell.length_b   1.000
_cell.length_c   1.000
_cell.angle_alpha   90.00
_cell.angle_beta   90.00
_cell.angle_gamma   90.00
#
_symmetry.space_group_name_H-M   'P 1'
#
loop_
_entity.id
_entity.type
_entity.pdbx_description
1 polymer ?
#
loop_
_entity_poly.entity_id
_entity_poly.type
_entity_poly.pdbx_seq_one_letter_code
_entity_poly.pdbx_strand_id
1 'polypeptide(L)'
;MRKDTGVQMQPRIPGFVDAHCHAFQRALRGRAEGADFWAWRETMLELAQGQTPEQVRTSYTDVYDELRAAGYTAVGEFHYLGLAEGHAAAEAAAGAGVELVLLHVAYARGGLKRFRQDSVAAYLRELEELRAAGIRIGIAPHSVRACPRDWLEELGPYAAEHELPLHVHADEQPREIEECLAEHGMRPIELLDACGCLGPRTTIVHATHADGKELDLLAAAGARICACPTTEANLGDGFLAVERVLHRGIELCVGSDSNVRIDPLEELRELDGIARRQSGRRDVFAVDDLLAIGSAGGAAALGIDSWPDVAVDVGHPQLTGVEDWRNALIASCSADVFAA
;
A
#
# COMPACT_ATOMS: atom_id res chain seq x y z
N MET A 1 -52.01 -12.87 -4.51
CA MET A 1 -50.88 -12.96 -3.57
C MET A 1 -49.89 -11.84 -3.92
N ARG A 2 -49.84 -10.79 -3.12
CA ARG A 2 -48.80 -9.74 -3.28
C ARG A 2 -47.48 -10.36 -2.84
N LYS A 3 -46.48 -10.41 -3.73
CA LYS A 3 -45.12 -10.73 -3.33
C LYS A 3 -44.64 -9.59 -2.43
N ASP A 4 -44.42 -9.93 -1.20
CA ASP A 4 -43.75 -9.04 -0.22
C ASP A 4 -42.32 -8.82 -0.74
N THR A 5 -42.11 -7.68 -1.37
CA THR A 5 -40.78 -7.24 -1.78
C THR A 5 -40.10 -6.60 -0.58
N GLY A 6 -39.88 -7.41 0.49
CA GLY A 6 -39.01 -7.00 1.55
C GLY A 6 -37.62 -6.72 0.94
N VAL A 7 -37.19 -5.47 1.04
CA VAL A 7 -35.81 -5.09 0.70
C VAL A 7 -34.92 -5.90 1.64
N GLN A 8 -34.38 -7.00 1.14
CA GLN A 8 -33.45 -7.82 1.90
C GLN A 8 -32.21 -6.97 2.10
N MET A 9 -31.93 -6.57 3.36
CA MET A 9 -30.72 -5.81 3.65
C MET A 9 -29.51 -6.62 3.18
N GLN A 10 -28.70 -6.01 2.32
CA GLN A 10 -27.45 -6.63 1.87
C GLN A 10 -26.51 -6.80 3.06
N PRO A 11 -25.83 -7.94 3.20
CA PRO A 11 -24.81 -8.10 4.23
C PRO A 11 -23.68 -7.09 4.01
N ARG A 12 -23.02 -6.76 5.08
CA ARG A 12 -21.92 -5.79 5.07
C ARG A 12 -20.65 -6.43 5.63
N ILE A 13 -19.53 -5.98 5.13
CA ILE A 13 -18.19 -6.29 5.65
C ILE A 13 -17.46 -4.97 5.91
N PRO A 14 -16.43 -4.94 6.78
CA PRO A 14 -15.56 -3.79 6.86
C PRO A 14 -15.05 -3.39 5.48
N GLY A 15 -15.12 -2.10 5.14
CA GLY A 15 -14.60 -1.61 3.87
C GLY A 15 -13.10 -1.86 3.76
N PHE A 16 -12.61 -2.04 2.55
CA PHE A 16 -11.18 -2.26 2.34
C PHE A 16 -10.41 -0.96 2.52
N VAL A 17 -9.15 -1.11 2.96
CA VAL A 17 -8.21 -0.01 3.13
C VAL A 17 -6.98 -0.31 2.29
N ASP A 18 -6.76 0.49 1.27
CA ASP A 18 -5.56 0.41 0.43
C ASP A 18 -4.38 1.01 1.20
N ALA A 19 -3.54 0.16 1.77
CA ALA A 19 -2.47 0.63 2.66
C ALA A 19 -1.33 1.34 1.92
N HIS A 20 -1.21 1.15 0.61
CA HIS A 20 -0.12 1.70 -0.20
C HIS A 20 -0.53 1.82 -1.66
N CYS A 21 -0.53 3.04 -2.17
CA CYS A 21 -1.00 3.38 -3.50
C CYS A 21 -0.12 4.47 -4.13
N HIS A 22 0.11 4.35 -5.44
CA HIS A 22 0.68 5.38 -6.30
C HIS A 22 -0.32 5.69 -7.41
N ALA A 23 -1.31 6.52 -7.15
CA ALA A 23 -2.42 6.74 -8.07
C ALA A 23 -1.98 7.17 -9.49
N PHE A 24 -0.92 8.00 -9.63
CA PHE A 24 -0.43 8.44 -10.94
C PHE A 24 0.10 7.28 -11.80
N GLN A 25 0.58 6.20 -11.19
CA GLN A 25 1.14 5.05 -11.92
C GLN A 25 0.06 4.24 -12.66
N ARG A 26 -1.23 4.41 -12.32
CA ARG A 26 -2.35 3.82 -13.06
C ARG A 26 -2.26 4.07 -14.57
N ALA A 27 -1.68 5.19 -14.98
CA ALA A 27 -1.48 5.54 -16.39
C ALA A 27 -0.42 4.68 -17.11
N LEU A 28 0.35 3.85 -16.39
CA LEU A 28 1.35 2.95 -16.98
C LEU A 28 0.75 1.64 -17.50
N ARG A 29 -0.49 1.33 -17.18
CA ARG A 29 -1.15 0.09 -17.65
C ARG A 29 -0.98 -0.11 -19.15
N GLY A 30 -0.44 -1.28 -19.53
CA GLY A 30 -0.21 -1.65 -20.91
C GLY A 30 0.88 -0.84 -21.64
N ARG A 31 1.68 -0.02 -20.94
CA ARG A 31 2.74 0.80 -21.54
C ARG A 31 4.14 0.24 -21.37
N ALA A 32 4.40 -0.49 -20.30
CA ALA A 32 5.71 -1.02 -19.94
C ALA A 32 5.72 -2.55 -19.77
N GLU A 33 4.71 -3.22 -20.30
CA GLU A 33 4.58 -4.67 -20.22
C GLU A 33 5.74 -5.38 -20.93
N GLY A 34 6.32 -6.40 -20.28
CA GLY A 34 7.41 -7.19 -20.83
C GLY A 34 8.79 -6.52 -20.76
N ALA A 35 8.92 -5.36 -20.13
CA ALA A 35 10.19 -4.77 -19.75
C ALA A 35 10.64 -5.29 -18.39
N ASP A 36 11.94 -5.15 -18.05
CA ASP A 36 12.39 -5.39 -16.70
C ASP A 36 11.99 -4.22 -15.76
N PHE A 37 12.12 -4.43 -14.44
CA PHE A 37 11.81 -3.43 -13.42
C PHE A 37 12.49 -2.07 -13.70
N TRP A 38 13.73 -2.06 -14.17
CA TRP A 38 14.48 -0.81 -14.36
C TRP A 38 13.98 -0.04 -15.58
N ALA A 39 13.63 -0.72 -16.66
CA ALA A 39 13.03 -0.10 -17.85
C ALA A 39 11.59 0.40 -17.54
N TRP A 40 10.81 -0.36 -16.78
CA TRP A 40 9.51 0.11 -16.27
C TRP A 40 9.67 1.39 -15.43
N ARG A 41 10.66 1.41 -14.53
CA ARG A 41 10.96 2.57 -13.70
C ARG A 41 11.30 3.83 -14.51
N GLU A 42 12.08 3.72 -15.60
CA GLU A 42 12.37 4.86 -16.48
C GLU A 42 11.08 5.39 -17.13
N THR A 43 10.18 4.52 -17.60
CA THR A 43 8.86 4.92 -18.13
C THR A 43 8.01 5.64 -17.08
N MET A 44 8.05 5.18 -15.83
CA MET A 44 7.39 5.81 -14.70
C MET A 44 7.96 7.21 -14.43
N LEU A 45 9.28 7.37 -14.45
CA LEU A 45 9.93 8.67 -14.28
C LEU A 45 9.55 9.67 -15.39
N GLU A 46 9.49 9.22 -16.64
CA GLU A 46 9.01 10.04 -17.77
C GLU A 46 7.58 10.52 -17.55
N LEU A 47 6.68 9.62 -17.13
CA LEU A 47 5.30 9.96 -16.80
C LEU A 47 5.23 11.00 -15.68
N ALA A 48 5.96 10.78 -14.59
CA ALA A 48 5.95 11.64 -13.41
C ALA A 48 6.50 13.05 -13.69
N GLN A 49 7.45 13.18 -14.64
CA GLN A 49 8.07 14.48 -14.96
C GLN A 49 7.07 15.51 -15.46
N GLY A 50 6.05 15.07 -16.19
CA GLY A 50 5.05 15.94 -16.83
C GLY A 50 3.82 16.25 -15.96
N GLN A 51 3.68 15.66 -14.79
CA GLN A 51 2.48 15.81 -13.97
C GLN A 51 2.35 17.23 -13.40
N THR A 52 1.19 17.83 -13.58
CA THR A 52 0.80 19.12 -12.97
C THR A 52 -0.27 18.90 -11.91
N PRO A 53 -0.49 19.84 -10.96
CA PRO A 53 -1.56 19.70 -9.96
C PRO A 53 -2.95 19.43 -10.55
N GLU A 54 -3.27 20.05 -11.70
CA GLU A 54 -4.55 19.82 -12.39
C GLU A 54 -4.65 18.42 -12.98
N GLN A 55 -3.56 17.92 -13.60
CA GLN A 55 -3.50 16.56 -14.11
C GLN A 55 -3.59 15.52 -12.97
N VAL A 56 -2.89 15.78 -11.85
CA VAL A 56 -2.99 14.95 -10.65
C VAL A 56 -4.42 14.94 -10.12
N ARG A 57 -5.06 16.11 -9.97
CA ARG A 57 -6.46 16.18 -9.51
C ARG A 57 -7.37 15.31 -10.37
N THR A 58 -7.27 15.43 -11.70
CA THR A 58 -8.12 14.69 -12.63
C THR A 58 -7.84 13.19 -12.59
N SER A 59 -6.58 12.79 -12.76
CA SER A 59 -6.22 11.37 -12.81
C SER A 59 -6.41 10.64 -11.47
N TYR A 60 -6.19 11.34 -10.35
CA TYR A 60 -6.39 10.76 -9.02
C TYR A 60 -7.87 10.63 -8.68
N THR A 61 -8.73 11.58 -9.14
CA THR A 61 -10.18 11.41 -9.01
C THR A 61 -10.64 10.13 -9.70
N ASP A 62 -10.19 9.89 -10.94
CA ASP A 62 -10.55 8.67 -11.68
C ASP A 62 -10.09 7.40 -10.93
N VAL A 63 -8.88 7.41 -10.37
CA VAL A 63 -8.33 6.26 -9.61
C VAL A 63 -9.08 6.06 -8.30
N TYR A 64 -9.36 7.13 -7.57
CA TYR A 64 -10.07 7.03 -6.29
C TYR A 64 -11.54 6.64 -6.46
N ASP A 65 -12.18 7.04 -7.57
CA ASP A 65 -13.50 6.54 -7.95
C ASP A 65 -13.46 5.04 -8.27
N GLU A 66 -12.42 4.55 -8.98
CA GLU A 66 -12.21 3.11 -9.20
C GLU A 66 -11.99 2.37 -7.86
N LEU A 67 -11.14 2.89 -6.97
CA LEU A 67 -10.91 2.33 -5.63
C LEU A 67 -12.21 2.23 -4.85
N ARG A 68 -12.99 3.32 -4.83
CA ARG A 68 -14.27 3.34 -4.14
C ARG A 68 -15.26 2.32 -4.71
N ALA A 69 -15.36 2.24 -6.03
CA ALA A 69 -16.21 1.26 -6.70
C ALA A 69 -15.80 -0.17 -6.39
N ALA A 70 -14.49 -0.41 -6.18
CA ALA A 70 -13.94 -1.70 -5.78
C ALA A 70 -14.11 -2.02 -4.29
N GLY A 71 -14.73 -1.14 -3.49
CA GLY A 71 -14.98 -1.36 -2.07
C GLY A 71 -13.89 -0.83 -1.13
N TYR A 72 -12.91 -0.10 -1.64
CA TYR A 72 -11.98 0.63 -0.78
C TYR A 72 -12.66 1.87 -0.20
N THR A 73 -12.41 2.15 1.06
CA THR A 73 -12.98 3.29 1.78
C THR A 73 -11.92 4.26 2.27
N ALA A 74 -10.67 3.81 2.29
CA ALA A 74 -9.51 4.63 2.64
C ALA A 74 -8.29 4.21 1.80
N VAL A 75 -7.36 5.15 1.63
CA VAL A 75 -6.13 4.96 0.85
C VAL A 75 -4.93 5.65 1.49
N GLY A 76 -3.80 4.95 1.52
CA GLY A 76 -2.47 5.49 1.81
C GLY A 76 -1.77 5.85 0.51
N GLU A 77 -1.88 7.11 0.08
CA GLU A 77 -1.22 7.57 -1.14
C GLU A 77 0.25 7.91 -0.90
N PHE A 78 1.15 7.13 -1.46
CA PHE A 78 2.59 7.32 -1.35
C PHE A 78 3.07 8.37 -2.36
N HIS A 79 3.09 9.63 -1.92
CA HIS A 79 3.12 10.79 -2.80
C HIS A 79 4.48 11.48 -2.84
N TYR A 80 5.08 11.60 -4.04
CA TYR A 80 6.37 12.26 -4.28
C TYR A 80 6.39 13.21 -5.49
N LEU A 81 5.23 13.64 -6.00
CA LEU A 81 5.16 14.54 -7.15
C LEU A 81 5.36 16.03 -6.78
N GLY A 82 5.28 16.37 -5.51
CA GLY A 82 5.46 17.71 -4.99
C GLY A 82 4.32 18.19 -4.12
N LEU A 83 4.53 19.31 -3.41
CA LEU A 83 3.59 19.84 -2.42
C LEU A 83 2.24 20.25 -3.04
N ALA A 84 2.25 20.95 -4.16
CA ALA A 84 1.02 21.39 -4.83
C ALA A 84 0.20 20.21 -5.37
N GLU A 85 0.87 19.17 -5.84
CA GLU A 85 0.25 17.91 -6.28
C GLU A 85 -0.32 17.13 -5.08
N GLY A 86 0.31 17.20 -3.90
CA GLY A 86 -0.23 16.63 -2.66
C GLY A 86 -1.57 17.26 -2.24
N HIS A 87 -1.71 18.59 -2.36
CA HIS A 87 -2.99 19.27 -2.15
C HIS A 87 -4.04 18.81 -3.18
N ALA A 88 -3.64 18.68 -4.46
CA ALA A 88 -4.55 18.21 -5.51
C ALA A 88 -5.01 16.75 -5.28
N ALA A 89 -4.13 15.89 -4.75
CA ALA A 89 -4.49 14.53 -4.36
C ALA A 89 -5.53 14.52 -3.24
N ALA A 90 -5.38 15.40 -2.23
CA ALA A 90 -6.34 15.52 -1.14
C ALA A 90 -7.71 16.01 -1.62
N GLU A 91 -7.74 16.97 -2.55
CA GLU A 91 -8.98 17.44 -3.19
C GLU A 91 -9.67 16.31 -3.99
N ALA A 92 -8.89 15.51 -4.73
CA ALA A 92 -9.39 14.37 -5.48
C ALA A 92 -10.03 13.30 -4.56
N ALA A 93 -9.36 12.95 -3.48
CA ALA A 93 -9.85 11.97 -2.51
C ALA A 93 -11.15 12.44 -1.83
N ALA A 94 -11.22 13.72 -1.45
CA ALA A 94 -12.43 14.31 -0.89
C ALA A 94 -13.60 14.29 -1.89
N GLY A 95 -13.32 14.54 -3.18
CA GLY A 95 -14.31 14.48 -4.26
C GLY A 95 -14.85 13.07 -4.48
N ALA A 96 -14.00 12.05 -4.45
CA ALA A 96 -14.37 10.64 -4.58
C ALA A 96 -15.01 10.06 -3.30
N GLY A 97 -14.90 10.75 -2.16
CA GLY A 97 -15.40 10.26 -0.87
C GLY A 97 -14.59 9.09 -0.31
N VAL A 98 -13.29 9.09 -0.57
CA VAL A 98 -12.32 8.13 -0.01
C VAL A 98 -11.51 8.85 1.08
N GLU A 99 -11.31 8.22 2.23
CA GLU A 99 -10.44 8.76 3.28
C GLU A 99 -8.98 8.65 2.84
N LEU A 100 -8.26 9.77 2.85
CA LEU A 100 -6.86 9.83 2.44
C LEU A 100 -5.94 9.95 3.66
N VAL A 101 -4.90 9.12 3.69
CA VAL A 101 -3.66 9.40 4.42
C VAL A 101 -2.57 9.66 3.39
N LEU A 102 -2.12 10.90 3.29
CA LEU A 102 -1.05 11.27 2.38
C LEU A 102 0.29 10.89 3.00
N LEU A 103 0.88 9.82 2.50
CA LEU A 103 2.21 9.36 2.85
C LEU A 103 3.22 10.24 2.11
N HIS A 104 3.55 11.41 2.71
CA HIS A 104 4.45 12.36 2.07
C HIS A 104 5.86 11.80 1.99
N VAL A 105 6.43 11.77 0.78
CA VAL A 105 7.66 11.04 0.52
C VAL A 105 8.89 11.91 0.67
N ALA A 106 9.83 11.46 1.51
CA ALA A 106 11.18 11.99 1.60
C ALA A 106 12.06 11.40 0.49
N TYR A 107 12.71 12.28 -0.26
CA TYR A 107 13.55 11.91 -1.40
C TYR A 107 14.80 12.81 -1.45
N ALA A 108 15.97 12.31 -1.03
CA ALA A 108 17.22 13.08 -1.03
C ALA A 108 18.04 12.89 -2.30
N ARG A 109 18.05 11.67 -2.86
CA ARG A 109 18.90 11.28 -3.99
C ARG A 109 18.20 10.31 -4.96
N GLY A 110 18.70 10.18 -6.18
CA GLY A 110 18.07 9.37 -7.23
C GLY A 110 16.79 10.03 -7.77
N GLY A 111 15.99 9.35 -8.56
CA GLY A 111 14.74 9.83 -9.14
C GLY A 111 14.83 11.18 -9.89
N LEU A 112 13.70 11.83 -10.04
CA LEU A 112 13.61 13.16 -10.66
C LEU A 112 13.97 14.26 -9.65
N LYS A 113 14.48 15.39 -10.16
CA LYS A 113 14.78 16.56 -9.32
C LYS A 113 13.54 17.06 -8.56
N ARG A 114 12.35 16.97 -9.18
CA ARG A 114 11.10 17.41 -8.57
C ARG A 114 10.67 16.58 -7.35
N PHE A 115 11.19 15.38 -7.20
CA PHE A 115 10.88 14.51 -6.04
C PHE A 115 11.66 14.91 -4.80
N ARG A 116 12.81 15.61 -4.99
CA ARG A 116 13.82 15.79 -3.95
C ARG A 116 13.58 17.03 -3.13
N GLN A 117 13.79 16.89 -1.84
CA GLN A 117 13.96 18.01 -0.93
C GLN A 117 15.46 18.26 -0.69
N ASP A 118 15.82 19.50 -0.45
CA ASP A 118 17.23 19.91 -0.23
C ASP A 118 17.77 19.47 1.15
N SER A 119 16.89 19.16 2.10
CA SER A 119 17.24 18.72 3.46
C SER A 119 16.04 18.08 4.17
N VAL A 120 16.28 17.34 5.25
CA VAL A 120 15.22 16.84 6.16
C VAL A 120 14.38 18.00 6.68
N ALA A 121 14.99 19.13 7.05
CA ALA A 121 14.25 20.29 7.48
C ALA A 121 13.35 20.91 6.40
N ALA A 122 13.71 20.81 5.12
CA ALA A 122 12.83 21.19 4.02
C ALA A 122 11.65 20.23 3.89
N TYR A 123 11.91 18.93 3.92
CA TYR A 123 10.88 17.89 3.90
C TYR A 123 9.88 18.05 5.06
N LEU A 124 10.36 18.24 6.29
CA LEU A 124 9.51 18.40 7.46
C LEU A 124 8.64 19.67 7.39
N ARG A 125 9.14 20.74 6.76
CA ARG A 125 8.30 21.94 6.53
C ARG A 125 7.15 21.65 5.55
N GLU A 126 7.40 20.90 4.47
CA GLU A 126 6.35 20.48 3.53
C GLU A 126 5.31 19.60 4.23
N LEU A 127 5.77 18.66 5.06
CA LEU A 127 4.92 17.78 5.86
C LEU A 127 4.00 18.58 6.79
N GLU A 128 4.55 19.56 7.52
CA GLU A 128 3.77 20.40 8.44
C GLU A 128 2.83 21.37 7.69
N GLU A 129 3.18 21.80 6.47
CA GLU A 129 2.28 22.60 5.64
C GLU A 129 1.04 21.79 5.21
N LEU A 130 1.23 20.53 4.77
CA LEU A 130 0.13 19.61 4.44
C LEU A 130 -0.75 19.35 5.67
N ARG A 131 -0.13 19.10 6.82
CA ARG A 131 -0.84 18.90 8.09
C ARG A 131 -1.65 20.13 8.52
N ALA A 132 -1.07 21.32 8.40
CA ALA A 132 -1.74 22.59 8.71
C ALA A 132 -2.93 22.86 7.77
N ALA A 133 -2.90 22.34 6.56
CA ALA A 133 -4.03 22.37 5.62
C ALA A 133 -5.14 21.36 5.97
N GLY A 134 -4.99 20.59 7.05
CA GLY A 134 -5.97 19.58 7.50
C GLY A 134 -5.88 18.25 6.80
N ILE A 135 -4.80 17.99 6.05
CA ILE A 135 -4.56 16.71 5.40
C ILE A 135 -3.99 15.73 6.44
N ARG A 136 -4.55 14.52 6.52
CA ARG A 136 -3.97 13.46 7.32
C ARG A 136 -2.69 12.97 6.65
N ILE A 137 -1.59 12.94 7.37
CA ILE A 137 -0.25 12.69 6.83
C ILE A 137 0.40 11.46 7.47
N GLY A 138 1.32 10.85 6.72
CA GLY A 138 2.33 9.92 7.22
C GLY A 138 3.70 10.30 6.67
N ILE A 139 4.76 9.82 7.33
CA ILE A 139 6.14 9.97 6.87
C ILE A 139 6.50 8.80 5.96
N ALA A 140 7.13 9.11 4.85
CA ALA A 140 7.49 8.06 3.89
C ALA A 140 8.91 8.28 3.33
N PRO A 141 9.98 7.83 4.01
CA PRO A 141 11.26 7.66 3.35
C PRO A 141 11.06 6.73 2.15
N HIS A 142 11.31 7.19 0.91
CA HIS A 142 11.01 6.37 -0.26
C HIS A 142 11.61 4.96 -0.15
N SER A 143 12.90 4.89 0.16
CA SER A 143 13.67 3.66 0.34
C SER A 143 15.08 4.02 0.82
N VAL A 144 15.86 3.06 1.22
CA VAL A 144 17.30 3.26 1.55
C VAL A 144 18.12 3.74 0.35
N ARG A 145 17.64 3.51 -0.87
CA ARG A 145 18.25 4.03 -2.11
C ARG A 145 18.07 5.54 -2.24
N ALA A 146 16.95 6.07 -1.78
CA ALA A 146 16.56 7.48 -1.96
C ALA A 146 16.87 8.34 -0.74
N CYS A 147 16.84 7.77 0.45
CA CYS A 147 17.14 8.45 1.70
C CYS A 147 18.45 7.92 2.27
N PRO A 148 19.50 8.76 2.38
CA PRO A 148 20.74 8.36 3.01
C PRO A 148 20.57 8.17 4.52
N ARG A 149 21.53 7.52 5.14
CA ARG A 149 21.47 7.12 6.55
C ARG A 149 21.15 8.28 7.51
N ASP A 150 21.77 9.43 7.32
CA ASP A 150 21.55 10.63 8.15
C ASP A 150 20.10 11.13 8.09
N TRP A 151 19.43 11.02 6.93
CA TRP A 151 18.00 11.32 6.81
C TRP A 151 17.15 10.32 7.58
N LEU A 152 17.46 9.04 7.45
CA LEU A 152 16.71 7.98 8.16
C LEU A 152 16.83 8.14 9.68
N GLU A 153 18.04 8.49 10.18
CA GLU A 153 18.32 8.73 11.60
C GLU A 153 17.56 9.94 12.18
N GLU A 154 17.09 10.88 11.32
CA GLU A 154 16.22 11.99 11.72
C GLU A 154 14.73 11.62 11.56
N LEU A 155 14.34 11.00 10.43
CA LEU A 155 12.93 10.76 10.08
C LEU A 155 12.28 9.66 10.95
N GLY A 156 12.98 8.58 11.26
CA GLY A 156 12.46 7.52 12.11
C GLY A 156 12.08 7.99 13.52
N PRO A 157 13.00 8.60 14.28
CA PRO A 157 12.69 9.18 15.58
C PRO A 157 11.60 10.26 15.53
N TYR A 158 11.59 11.11 14.48
CA TYR A 158 10.54 12.12 14.30
C TYR A 158 9.16 11.46 14.14
N ALA A 159 9.04 10.41 13.31
CA ALA A 159 7.79 9.69 13.14
C ALA A 159 7.30 9.09 14.47
N ALA A 160 8.21 8.49 15.23
CA ALA A 160 7.90 7.90 16.54
C ALA A 160 7.45 8.95 17.56
N GLU A 161 8.15 10.09 17.66
CA GLU A 161 7.83 11.19 18.58
C GLU A 161 6.46 11.81 18.28
N HIS A 162 6.12 11.95 16.98
CA HIS A 162 4.85 12.54 16.55
C HIS A 162 3.73 11.52 16.31
N GLU A 163 3.96 10.24 16.64
CA GLU A 163 3.02 9.13 16.47
C GLU A 163 2.46 9.02 15.03
N LEU A 164 3.28 9.36 14.01
CA LEU A 164 2.91 9.30 12.62
C LEU A 164 3.13 7.90 12.02
N PRO A 165 2.27 7.43 11.10
CA PRO A 165 2.59 6.28 10.27
C PRO A 165 3.90 6.52 9.51
N LEU A 166 4.77 5.49 9.44
CA LEU A 166 5.98 5.50 8.63
C LEU A 166 5.90 4.36 7.61
N HIS A 167 5.93 4.70 6.34
CA HIS A 167 5.95 3.72 5.25
C HIS A 167 7.25 3.82 4.46
N VAL A 168 7.83 2.69 4.09
CA VAL A 168 9.10 2.64 3.34
C VAL A 168 9.17 1.38 2.50
N HIS A 169 9.60 1.50 1.21
CA HIS A 169 9.93 0.35 0.39
C HIS A 169 11.27 -0.25 0.86
N ALA A 170 11.28 -1.55 1.10
CA ALA A 170 12.51 -2.25 1.43
C ALA A 170 12.47 -3.72 0.97
N ASP A 171 13.62 -4.23 0.56
CA ASP A 171 13.82 -5.59 0.08
C ASP A 171 12.90 -6.00 -1.07
N GLU A 172 12.54 -5.03 -1.92
CA GLU A 172 11.74 -5.24 -3.11
C GLU A 172 12.51 -5.96 -4.21
N GLN A 173 13.76 -5.52 -4.47
CA GLN A 173 14.60 -6.02 -5.54
C GLN A 173 15.97 -6.48 -5.02
N PRO A 174 16.52 -7.59 -5.56
CA PRO A 174 17.86 -8.07 -5.15
C PRO A 174 18.95 -7.01 -5.30
N ARG A 175 18.90 -6.20 -6.34
CA ARG A 175 19.87 -5.12 -6.57
C ARG A 175 19.83 -4.04 -5.49
N GLU A 176 18.67 -3.74 -4.91
CA GLU A 176 18.56 -2.82 -3.78
C GLU A 176 19.38 -3.33 -2.59
N ILE A 177 19.27 -4.63 -2.31
CA ILE A 177 19.99 -5.30 -1.23
C ILE A 177 21.49 -5.26 -1.49
N GLU A 178 21.92 -5.58 -2.72
CA GLU A 178 23.33 -5.54 -3.11
C GLU A 178 23.93 -4.13 -2.96
N GLU A 179 23.22 -3.10 -3.41
CA GLU A 179 23.65 -1.71 -3.30
C GLU A 179 23.71 -1.27 -1.82
N CYS A 180 22.72 -1.64 -0.99
CA CYS A 180 22.70 -1.32 0.44
C CYS A 180 23.84 -2.01 1.20
N LEU A 181 24.10 -3.29 0.93
CA LEU A 181 25.22 -4.03 1.49
C LEU A 181 26.57 -3.40 1.10
N ALA A 182 26.71 -2.96 -0.15
CA ALA A 182 27.94 -2.33 -0.64
C ALA A 182 28.18 -0.95 0.01
N GLU A 183 27.12 -0.17 0.24
CA GLU A 183 27.22 1.18 0.81
C GLU A 183 27.32 1.15 2.35
N HIS A 184 26.55 0.30 3.03
CA HIS A 184 26.35 0.35 4.47
C HIS A 184 26.82 -0.90 5.22
N GLY A 185 27.12 -2.00 4.52
CA GLY A 185 27.44 -3.30 5.13
C GLY A 185 26.26 -3.95 5.84
N MET A 186 25.05 -3.48 5.56
CA MET A 186 23.76 -3.91 6.14
C MET A 186 22.75 -4.11 5.03
N ARG A 187 21.76 -4.99 5.27
CA ARG A 187 20.57 -5.11 4.40
C ARG A 187 19.59 -3.97 4.67
N PRO A 188 18.63 -3.71 3.78
CA PRO A 188 17.71 -2.56 3.90
C PRO A 188 16.98 -2.47 5.23
N ILE A 189 16.33 -3.53 5.67
CA ILE A 189 15.57 -3.54 6.95
C ILE A 189 16.53 -3.46 8.16
N GLU A 190 17.74 -4.05 8.08
CA GLU A 190 18.75 -3.88 9.12
C GLU A 190 19.20 -2.42 9.26
N LEU A 191 19.36 -1.71 8.12
CA LEU A 191 19.72 -0.29 8.13
C LEU A 191 18.57 0.55 8.72
N LEU A 192 17.32 0.26 8.35
CA LEU A 192 16.15 0.94 8.90
C LEU A 192 16.05 0.75 10.42
N ASP A 193 16.31 -0.45 10.94
CA ASP A 193 16.37 -0.72 12.38
C ASP A 193 17.48 0.10 13.06
N ALA A 194 18.68 0.05 12.50
CA ALA A 194 19.84 0.79 13.02
C ALA A 194 19.63 2.32 13.04
N CYS A 195 18.76 2.86 12.17
CA CYS A 195 18.39 4.28 12.11
C CYS A 195 17.16 4.63 12.97
N GLY A 196 16.58 3.68 13.70
CA GLY A 196 15.39 3.92 14.53
C GLY A 196 14.10 4.12 13.72
N CYS A 197 14.05 3.59 12.50
CA CYS A 197 12.85 3.65 11.66
C CYS A 197 11.84 2.54 11.95
N LEU A 198 12.23 1.47 12.66
CA LEU A 198 11.31 0.37 12.98
C LEU A 198 10.54 0.63 14.27
N GLY A 199 9.24 0.35 14.23
CA GLY A 199 8.35 0.50 15.37
C GLY A 199 6.92 0.07 15.03
N PRO A 200 5.97 0.12 16.01
CA PRO A 200 4.61 -0.38 15.83
C PRO A 200 3.77 0.44 14.81
N ARG A 201 4.24 1.61 14.40
CA ARG A 201 3.62 2.44 13.36
C ARG A 201 4.39 2.37 12.02
N THR A 202 5.36 1.48 11.91
CA THR A 202 6.15 1.29 10.69
C THR A 202 5.55 0.19 9.84
N THR A 203 5.41 0.48 8.55
CA THR A 203 4.99 -0.45 7.52
C THR A 203 6.10 -0.56 6.47
N ILE A 204 6.66 -1.75 6.34
CA ILE A 204 7.59 -2.09 5.25
C ILE A 204 6.77 -2.51 4.05
N VAL A 205 6.95 -1.84 2.93
CA VAL A 205 6.29 -2.21 1.68
C VAL A 205 7.13 -3.26 0.97
N HIS A 206 6.49 -4.29 0.48
CA HIS A 206 7.01 -5.51 -0.17
C HIS A 206 7.69 -6.49 0.79
N ALA A 207 8.91 -6.21 1.25
CA ALA A 207 9.73 -7.16 2.01
C ALA A 207 9.90 -8.53 1.28
N THR A 208 9.80 -8.54 -0.05
CA THR A 208 9.76 -9.73 -0.92
C THR A 208 10.99 -10.61 -0.73
N HIS A 209 12.15 -9.97 -0.52
CA HIS A 209 13.44 -10.64 -0.32
C HIS A 209 13.97 -10.55 1.12
N ALA A 210 13.12 -10.20 2.10
CA ALA A 210 13.54 -10.14 3.50
C ALA A 210 14.03 -11.48 4.00
N ASP A 211 15.17 -11.49 4.67
CA ASP A 211 15.73 -12.71 5.25
C ASP A 211 15.19 -13.00 6.67
N GLY A 212 15.72 -14.06 7.33
CA GLY A 212 15.25 -14.45 8.65
C GLY A 212 15.56 -13.44 9.72
N LYS A 213 16.71 -12.78 9.64
CA LYS A 213 17.15 -11.77 10.61
C LYS A 213 16.29 -10.50 10.48
N GLU A 214 16.03 -10.07 9.26
CA GLU A 214 15.18 -8.90 9.00
C GLU A 214 13.75 -9.12 9.48
N LEU A 215 13.18 -10.30 9.23
CA LEU A 215 11.87 -10.67 9.77
C LEU A 215 11.86 -10.73 11.31
N ASP A 216 12.96 -11.16 11.95
CA ASP A 216 13.07 -11.13 13.41
C ASP A 216 13.11 -9.70 13.95
N LEU A 217 13.77 -8.75 13.25
CA LEU A 217 13.75 -7.32 13.59
C LEU A 217 12.35 -6.71 13.47
N LEU A 218 11.63 -6.99 12.39
CA LEU A 218 10.26 -6.53 12.21
C LEU A 218 9.33 -7.01 13.32
N ALA A 219 9.42 -8.30 13.66
CA ALA A 219 8.63 -8.89 14.74
C ALA A 219 8.95 -8.25 16.09
N ALA A 220 10.23 -8.04 16.39
CA ALA A 220 10.68 -7.43 17.64
C ALA A 220 10.23 -5.97 17.78
N ALA A 221 10.19 -5.23 16.67
CA ALA A 221 9.75 -3.84 16.63
C ALA A 221 8.20 -3.69 16.63
N GLY A 222 7.45 -4.77 16.37
CA GLY A 222 6.01 -4.71 16.12
C GLY A 222 5.65 -4.01 14.82
N ALA A 223 6.59 -3.96 13.87
CA ALA A 223 6.39 -3.42 12.54
C ALA A 223 5.57 -4.39 11.68
N ARG A 224 4.91 -3.88 10.64
CA ARG A 224 4.08 -4.67 9.74
C ARG A 224 4.61 -4.67 8.31
N ILE A 225 4.08 -5.57 7.49
CA ILE A 225 4.40 -5.65 6.07
C ILE A 225 3.15 -5.34 5.26
N CYS A 226 3.30 -4.44 4.27
CA CYS A 226 2.33 -4.22 3.21
C CYS A 226 2.76 -5.03 1.99
N ALA A 227 2.07 -6.13 1.71
CA ALA A 227 2.25 -6.86 0.47
C ALA A 227 1.47 -6.17 -0.65
N CYS A 228 2.04 -6.15 -1.86
CA CYS A 228 1.40 -5.62 -3.06
C CYS A 228 1.39 -6.69 -4.16
N PRO A 229 0.67 -7.81 -3.95
CA PRO A 229 0.84 -9.03 -4.73
C PRO A 229 0.64 -8.86 -6.23
N THR A 230 -0.32 -8.03 -6.66
CA THR A 230 -0.56 -7.81 -8.09
C THR A 230 0.55 -6.98 -8.75
N THR A 231 1.12 -6.01 -8.05
CA THR A 231 2.29 -5.25 -8.52
C THR A 231 3.54 -6.12 -8.53
N GLU A 232 3.81 -6.84 -7.44
CA GLU A 232 4.95 -7.76 -7.30
C GLU A 232 4.94 -8.82 -8.42
N ALA A 233 3.74 -9.33 -8.78
CA ALA A 233 3.58 -10.24 -9.92
C ALA A 233 3.81 -9.56 -11.26
N ASN A 234 3.33 -8.32 -11.45
CA ASN A 234 3.50 -7.57 -12.71
C ASN A 234 4.96 -7.17 -12.96
N LEU A 235 5.67 -6.77 -11.89
CA LEU A 235 7.09 -6.37 -11.96
C LEU A 235 8.07 -7.54 -11.88
N GLY A 236 7.60 -8.72 -11.47
CA GLY A 236 8.44 -9.91 -11.33
C GLY A 236 9.35 -9.86 -10.10
N ASP A 237 8.92 -9.20 -9.03
CA ASP A 237 9.71 -8.97 -7.81
C ASP A 237 9.98 -10.25 -7.02
N GLY A 238 9.17 -11.27 -7.19
CA GLY A 238 9.28 -12.54 -6.47
C GLY A 238 8.10 -12.80 -5.55
N PHE A 239 8.38 -13.41 -4.39
CA PHE A 239 7.31 -13.82 -3.46
C PHE A 239 7.67 -13.53 -2.02
N LEU A 240 6.81 -12.82 -1.30
CA LEU A 240 6.89 -12.70 0.14
C LEU A 240 6.89 -14.10 0.81
N ALA A 241 7.77 -14.32 1.77
CA ALA A 241 7.84 -15.59 2.52
C ALA A 241 6.72 -15.67 3.58
N VAL A 242 5.46 -15.79 3.14
CA VAL A 242 4.24 -15.62 3.96
C VAL A 242 4.26 -16.47 5.22
N GLU A 243 4.57 -17.77 5.15
CA GLU A 243 4.59 -18.62 6.36
C GLU A 243 5.64 -18.14 7.38
N ARG A 244 6.80 -17.65 6.92
CA ARG A 244 7.84 -17.15 7.82
C ARG A 244 7.41 -15.86 8.51
N VAL A 245 6.63 -15.01 7.83
CA VAL A 245 6.01 -13.80 8.37
C VAL A 245 4.98 -14.17 9.44
N LEU A 246 4.03 -15.04 9.11
CA LEU A 246 2.98 -15.48 10.03
C LEU A 246 3.52 -16.18 11.29
N HIS A 247 4.54 -17.03 11.14
CA HIS A 247 5.18 -17.70 12.28
C HIS A 247 5.82 -16.74 13.29
N ARG A 248 6.15 -15.52 12.88
CA ARG A 248 6.70 -14.47 13.73
C ARG A 248 5.65 -13.52 14.29
N GLY A 249 4.39 -13.71 13.91
CA GLY A 249 3.30 -12.82 14.33
C GLY A 249 3.41 -11.42 13.73
N ILE A 250 4.12 -11.26 12.59
CA ILE A 250 4.18 -9.97 11.88
C ILE A 250 2.83 -9.73 11.22
N GLU A 251 2.24 -8.57 11.49
CA GLU A 251 0.97 -8.16 10.91
C GLU A 251 1.12 -7.86 9.42
N LEU A 252 0.11 -8.24 8.63
CA LEU A 252 0.03 -8.00 7.21
C LEU A 252 -1.07 -6.99 6.87
N CYS A 253 -0.84 -6.20 5.85
CA CYS A 253 -1.84 -5.47 5.08
C CYS A 253 -1.53 -5.62 3.59
N VAL A 254 -2.43 -5.13 2.73
CA VAL A 254 -2.24 -5.12 1.28
C VAL A 254 -2.38 -3.70 0.73
N GLY A 255 -1.72 -3.46 -0.40
CA GLY A 255 -1.79 -2.22 -1.17
C GLY A 255 -1.87 -2.51 -2.67
N SER A 256 -2.51 -1.61 -3.42
CA SER A 256 -2.59 -1.67 -4.89
C SER A 256 -1.30 -1.23 -5.59
N ASP A 257 -0.46 -0.50 -4.85
CA ASP A 257 0.85 0.05 -5.22
C ASP A 257 0.82 0.75 -6.59
N SER A 258 1.31 0.12 -7.66
CA SER A 258 1.32 0.72 -9.01
C SER A 258 -0.06 0.83 -9.68
N ASN A 259 -1.11 0.36 -9.02
CA ASN A 259 -2.49 0.34 -9.53
C ASN A 259 -2.63 -0.36 -10.89
N VAL A 260 -1.79 -1.33 -11.19
CA VAL A 260 -1.98 -2.18 -12.37
C VAL A 260 -3.32 -2.90 -12.29
N ARG A 261 -3.70 -3.28 -11.09
CA ARG A 261 -5.03 -3.77 -10.69
C ARG A 261 -5.60 -2.89 -9.59
N ILE A 262 -6.92 -2.75 -9.56
CA ILE A 262 -7.68 -2.14 -8.46
C ILE A 262 -8.81 -3.10 -8.09
N ASP A 263 -8.46 -4.12 -7.30
CA ASP A 263 -9.40 -5.13 -6.80
C ASP A 263 -8.85 -5.73 -5.50
N PRO A 264 -9.44 -5.39 -4.33
CA PRO A 264 -8.96 -5.90 -3.03
C PRO A 264 -9.08 -7.42 -2.92
N LEU A 265 -10.07 -8.02 -3.59
CA LEU A 265 -10.24 -9.46 -3.58
C LEU A 265 -9.13 -10.16 -4.37
N GLU A 266 -8.62 -9.52 -5.41
CA GLU A 266 -7.49 -10.05 -6.19
C GLU A 266 -6.18 -9.95 -5.39
N GLU A 267 -5.91 -8.81 -4.72
CA GLU A 267 -4.75 -8.68 -3.84
C GLU A 267 -4.74 -9.78 -2.76
N LEU A 268 -5.86 -9.97 -2.07
CA LEU A 268 -5.99 -10.99 -1.04
C LEU A 268 -5.89 -12.42 -1.59
N ARG A 269 -6.45 -12.65 -2.78
CA ARG A 269 -6.39 -13.96 -3.45
C ARG A 269 -4.98 -14.31 -3.89
N GLU A 270 -4.23 -13.34 -4.42
CA GLU A 270 -2.83 -13.56 -4.79
C GLU A 270 -1.96 -13.81 -3.56
N LEU A 271 -2.15 -13.05 -2.48
CA LEU A 271 -1.46 -13.30 -1.21
C LEU A 271 -1.72 -14.72 -0.69
N ASP A 272 -2.99 -15.14 -0.63
CA ASP A 272 -3.37 -16.50 -0.23
C ASP A 272 -2.82 -17.55 -1.21
N GLY A 273 -2.86 -17.24 -2.51
CA GLY A 273 -2.30 -18.09 -3.56
C GLY A 273 -0.80 -18.30 -3.43
N ILE A 274 -0.03 -17.26 -3.09
CA ILE A 274 1.40 -17.34 -2.79
C ILE A 274 1.62 -18.27 -1.58
N ALA A 275 0.92 -18.03 -0.48
CA ALA A 275 1.02 -18.81 0.74
C ALA A 275 0.73 -20.31 0.50
N ARG A 276 -0.35 -20.60 -0.23
CA ARG A 276 -0.74 -21.98 -0.58
C ARG A 276 0.29 -22.67 -1.48
N ARG A 277 0.81 -21.97 -2.48
CA ARG A 277 1.81 -22.53 -3.41
C ARG A 277 3.15 -22.79 -2.71
N GLN A 278 3.57 -21.91 -1.80
CA GLN A 278 4.80 -22.07 -1.03
C GLN A 278 4.71 -23.25 -0.02
N SER A 279 3.57 -23.34 0.69
CA SER A 279 3.39 -24.31 1.77
C SER A 279 2.89 -25.68 1.30
N GLY A 280 2.26 -25.77 0.12
CA GLY A 280 1.51 -26.95 -0.34
C GLY A 280 0.22 -27.18 0.46
N ARG A 281 -0.25 -26.23 1.26
CA ARG A 281 -1.42 -26.30 2.13
C ARG A 281 -2.53 -25.39 1.63
N ARG A 282 -3.79 -25.71 1.96
CA ARG A 282 -4.96 -24.89 1.63
C ARG A 282 -5.45 -24.03 2.78
N ASP A 283 -5.01 -24.33 3.99
CA ASP A 283 -5.49 -23.80 5.27
C ASP A 283 -4.48 -22.82 5.90
N VAL A 284 -3.83 -21.98 5.08
CA VAL A 284 -2.87 -20.98 5.58
C VAL A 284 -3.60 -19.80 6.19
N PHE A 285 -4.63 -19.30 5.50
CA PHE A 285 -5.50 -18.24 6.00
C PHE A 285 -6.94 -18.70 6.09
N ALA A 286 -7.65 -18.30 7.13
CA ALA A 286 -9.11 -18.27 7.13
C ALA A 286 -9.62 -17.08 6.32
N VAL A 287 -10.87 -17.12 5.85
CA VAL A 287 -11.45 -15.98 5.11
C VAL A 287 -11.48 -14.70 5.94
N ASP A 288 -11.76 -14.83 7.25
CA ASP A 288 -11.81 -13.67 8.15
C ASP A 288 -10.41 -13.04 8.36
N ASP A 289 -9.33 -13.84 8.34
CA ASP A 289 -7.96 -13.32 8.39
C ASP A 289 -7.65 -12.50 7.14
N LEU A 290 -8.03 -12.99 5.94
CA LEU A 290 -7.81 -12.28 4.69
C LEU A 290 -8.62 -10.97 4.65
N LEU A 291 -9.88 -11.00 5.05
CA LEU A 291 -10.70 -9.78 5.14
C LEU A 291 -10.13 -8.78 6.15
N ALA A 292 -9.58 -9.26 7.28
CA ALA A 292 -8.90 -8.40 8.24
C ALA A 292 -7.61 -7.79 7.68
N ILE A 293 -6.81 -8.54 6.92
CA ILE A 293 -5.61 -8.04 6.21
C ILE A 293 -5.99 -6.91 5.25
N GLY A 294 -7.06 -7.08 4.48
CA GLY A 294 -7.52 -6.08 3.50
C GLY A 294 -8.26 -4.88 4.11
N SER A 295 -8.61 -4.91 5.40
CA SER A 295 -9.36 -3.85 6.07
C SER A 295 -8.64 -3.33 7.31
N ALA A 296 -8.75 -4.02 8.45
CA ALA A 296 -8.14 -3.61 9.73
C ALA A 296 -6.61 -3.51 9.65
N GLY A 297 -5.94 -4.39 8.89
CA GLY A 297 -4.50 -4.34 8.66
C GLY A 297 -4.09 -3.04 7.97
N GLY A 298 -4.79 -2.66 6.90
CA GLY A 298 -4.57 -1.38 6.21
C GLY A 298 -4.88 -0.18 7.09
N ALA A 299 -5.98 -0.21 7.84
CA ALA A 299 -6.34 0.85 8.78
C ALA A 299 -5.25 1.04 9.85
N ALA A 300 -4.74 -0.04 10.41
CA ALA A 300 -3.64 0.01 11.39
C ALA A 300 -2.35 0.56 10.79
N ALA A 301 -2.03 0.19 9.51
CA ALA A 301 -0.88 0.72 8.79
C ALA A 301 -0.95 2.23 8.58
N LEU A 302 -2.15 2.77 8.40
CA LEU A 302 -2.40 4.20 8.13
C LEU A 302 -2.79 4.99 9.39
N GLY A 303 -2.90 4.36 10.55
CA GLY A 303 -3.33 5.03 11.78
C GLY A 303 -4.80 5.49 11.72
N ILE A 304 -5.66 4.73 11.04
CA ILE A 304 -7.11 4.99 10.93
C ILE A 304 -7.84 4.19 12.01
N ASP A 305 -8.58 4.87 12.87
CA ASP A 305 -9.30 4.22 13.98
C ASP A 305 -10.70 3.71 13.59
N SER A 306 -11.31 4.28 12.55
CA SER A 306 -12.65 3.90 12.09
C SER A 306 -12.80 4.16 10.59
N TRP A 307 -13.43 3.23 9.90
CA TRP A 307 -13.74 3.32 8.48
C TRP A 307 -15.11 2.66 8.22
N PRO A 308 -15.84 3.07 7.16
CA PRO A 308 -17.18 2.54 6.90
C PRO A 308 -17.15 1.11 6.37
N ASP A 309 -18.25 0.39 6.62
CA ASP A 309 -18.53 -0.90 5.98
C ASP A 309 -18.96 -0.71 4.52
N VAL A 310 -18.75 -1.75 3.70
CA VAL A 310 -19.28 -1.88 2.34
C VAL A 310 -20.35 -2.97 2.26
N ALA A 311 -21.33 -2.76 1.39
CA ALA A 311 -22.38 -3.73 1.14
C ALA A 311 -21.92 -4.76 0.10
N VAL A 312 -22.30 -6.02 0.30
CA VAL A 312 -22.04 -7.12 -0.66
C VAL A 312 -23.35 -7.48 -1.34
N ASP A 313 -23.40 -7.39 -2.67
CA ASP A 313 -24.55 -7.86 -3.45
C ASP A 313 -24.55 -9.39 -3.54
N VAL A 314 -25.16 -10.05 -2.57
CA VAL A 314 -25.31 -11.51 -2.56
C VAL A 314 -26.22 -12.03 -3.67
N GLY A 315 -26.96 -11.14 -4.36
CA GLY A 315 -27.72 -11.47 -5.56
C GLY A 315 -26.89 -11.44 -6.84
N HIS A 316 -25.64 -10.98 -6.76
CA HIS A 316 -24.75 -10.90 -7.91
C HIS A 316 -24.53 -12.27 -8.57
N PRO A 317 -24.43 -12.37 -9.91
CA PRO A 317 -24.25 -13.65 -10.61
C PRO A 317 -23.07 -14.50 -10.09
N GLN A 318 -21.99 -13.89 -9.65
CA GLN A 318 -20.81 -14.58 -9.07
C GLN A 318 -21.10 -15.25 -7.71
N LEU A 319 -22.18 -14.84 -7.01
CA LEU A 319 -22.60 -15.39 -5.71
C LEU A 319 -23.90 -16.21 -5.81
N THR A 320 -24.52 -16.29 -6.99
CA THR A 320 -25.74 -17.04 -7.18
C THR A 320 -25.54 -18.54 -6.93
N GLY A 321 -26.32 -19.12 -6.01
CA GLY A 321 -26.27 -20.56 -5.67
C GLY A 321 -25.12 -20.95 -4.75
N VAL A 322 -24.40 -19.98 -4.19
CA VAL A 322 -23.33 -20.18 -3.23
C VAL A 322 -23.92 -20.34 -1.82
N GLU A 323 -23.51 -21.38 -1.08
CA GLU A 323 -23.95 -21.60 0.31
C GLU A 323 -23.19 -20.67 1.29
N ASP A 324 -21.88 -20.52 1.11
CA ASP A 324 -21.00 -19.68 1.92
C ASP A 324 -20.44 -18.54 1.06
N TRP A 325 -21.16 -17.42 1.04
CA TRP A 325 -20.80 -16.27 0.25
C TRP A 325 -19.47 -15.60 0.71
N ARG A 326 -19.11 -15.70 2.00
CA ARG A 326 -17.86 -15.10 2.51
C ARG A 326 -16.63 -15.82 1.94
N ASN A 327 -16.64 -17.16 1.98
CA ASN A 327 -15.58 -17.95 1.37
C ASN A 327 -15.54 -17.75 -0.17
N ALA A 328 -16.70 -17.68 -0.81
CA ALA A 328 -16.78 -17.44 -2.25
C ALA A 328 -16.28 -16.06 -2.66
N LEU A 329 -16.48 -15.04 -1.81
CA LEU A 329 -16.01 -13.68 -2.03
C LEU A 329 -14.50 -13.67 -2.36
N ILE A 330 -13.69 -14.25 -1.49
CA ILE A 330 -12.24 -14.35 -1.73
C ILE A 330 -11.91 -15.35 -2.84
N ALA A 331 -12.57 -16.52 -2.85
CA ALA A 331 -12.18 -17.60 -3.74
C ALA A 331 -12.48 -17.34 -5.23
N SER A 332 -13.53 -16.57 -5.56
CA SER A 332 -14.05 -16.53 -6.92
C SER A 332 -14.67 -15.21 -7.40
N CYS A 333 -14.86 -14.23 -6.51
CA CYS A 333 -15.47 -12.96 -6.93
C CYS A 333 -14.41 -11.92 -7.35
N SER A 334 -14.84 -10.99 -8.20
CA SER A 334 -14.18 -9.71 -8.42
C SER A 334 -14.89 -8.62 -7.61
N ALA A 335 -14.29 -7.42 -7.56
CA ALA A 335 -14.85 -6.28 -6.84
C ALA A 335 -16.24 -5.83 -7.29
N ASP A 336 -16.72 -6.29 -8.45
CA ASP A 336 -18.08 -6.01 -8.99
C ASP A 336 -19.21 -6.41 -8.03
N VAL A 337 -18.94 -7.27 -7.05
CA VAL A 337 -19.90 -7.71 -6.04
C VAL A 337 -20.17 -6.66 -4.95
N PHE A 338 -19.41 -5.58 -4.92
CA PHE A 338 -19.66 -4.48 -3.99
C PHE A 338 -20.69 -3.53 -4.59
N ALA A 339 -21.75 -3.26 -3.82
CA ALA A 339 -22.73 -2.28 -4.23
C ALA A 339 -22.14 -0.87 -4.08
N ALA A 340 -22.21 -0.08 -5.15
CA ALA A 340 -21.76 1.30 -5.19
C ALA A 340 -22.57 2.21 -4.25
#